data_2a8a8131d1c3c216b1de5838b1f7a3b1
#
_entry.id   2a8a8131d1c3c216b1de5838b1f7a3b1
#
_cell.length_a   1.000
_cell.length_b   1.000
_cell.length_c   1.000
_cell.angle_alpha   90.00
_cell.angle_beta   90.00
_cell.angle_gamma   90.00
#
_symmetry.space_group_name_H-M   'P 1'
#
loop_
_entity.id
_entity.type
_entity.pdbx_description
1 polymer ?
#
loop_
_entity_poly.entity_id
_entity_poly.type
_entity_poly.pdbx_seq_one_letter_code
_entity_poly.pdbx_strand_id
1 'polypeptide(L)'
;MFVIRFRLRRSALAMGGMIAACGLVAAGIFAAQRAARQTGAEPARPAPVILLDAGHGGEDGGAVGVDGIVEKEINLPITLKLNAFLRALGYETQLTRATDASIHDAKASTLRERKTSDIHNRFHMMEALTENDLFVSIHQNQFPSSAAHGTQVFYSKNHPQSAVLAEDIQRSVVALLQPENTRLVKPSGAEIYLLYHAKIPAVLVECGFLSNPSDAALLKTDEYQNKIAYAIACGILEHRQ
;
A
#
# COMPACT_ATOMS: atom_id res chain seq x y z
N MET A 1 -26.91 31.02 13.98
CA MET A 1 -26.34 30.53 12.71
C MET A 1 -24.87 30.98 12.54
N PHE A 2 -24.01 30.88 13.57
CA PHE A 2 -22.62 31.41 13.53
C PHE A 2 -21.55 30.43 14.00
N VAL A 3 -21.86 29.14 14.28
CA VAL A 3 -20.90 28.20 14.87
C VAL A 3 -20.19 27.30 13.83
N ILE A 4 -20.72 27.14 12.64
CA ILE A 4 -20.20 26.19 11.63
C ILE A 4 -18.95 26.71 10.91
N ARG A 5 -18.76 28.04 10.77
CA ARG A 5 -17.61 28.61 10.03
C ARG A 5 -16.25 28.51 10.74
N PHE A 6 -16.20 28.32 12.05
CA PHE A 6 -14.94 28.28 12.82
C PHE A 6 -14.25 26.91 12.83
N ARG A 7 -15.00 25.81 12.68
CA ARG A 7 -14.40 24.45 12.60
C ARG A 7 -13.74 24.15 11.27
N LEU A 8 -14.30 24.62 10.17
CA LEU A 8 -13.74 24.44 8.81
C LEU A 8 -12.39 25.17 8.61
N ARG A 9 -12.20 26.32 9.26
CA ARG A 9 -10.90 27.04 9.18
C ARG A 9 -9.77 26.38 9.97
N ARG A 10 -10.07 25.73 11.10
CA ARG A 10 -9.05 25.02 11.90
C ARG A 10 -8.56 23.74 11.22
N SER A 11 -9.42 22.99 10.58
CA SER A 11 -9.03 21.79 9.81
C SER A 11 -8.24 22.14 8.53
N ALA A 12 -8.60 23.21 7.83
CA ALA A 12 -7.86 23.67 6.66
C ALA A 12 -6.44 24.20 7.03
N LEU A 13 -6.30 24.87 8.16
CA LEU A 13 -5.00 25.34 8.68
C LEU A 13 -4.13 24.18 9.19
N ALA A 14 -4.72 23.17 9.83
CA ALA A 14 -3.99 21.97 10.25
C ALA A 14 -3.52 21.14 9.04
N MET A 15 -4.36 21.01 8.01
CA MET A 15 -4.00 20.31 6.77
C MET A 15 -2.93 21.06 5.97
N GLY A 16 -3.02 22.39 5.89
CA GLY A 16 -1.98 23.24 5.27
C GLY A 16 -0.63 23.17 6.00
N GLY A 17 -0.65 23.13 7.34
CA GLY A 17 0.55 22.99 8.17
C GLY A 17 1.22 21.61 8.00
N MET A 18 0.45 20.56 7.85
CA MET A 18 0.96 19.20 7.67
C MET A 18 1.57 18.99 6.28
N ILE A 19 0.94 19.55 5.22
CA ILE A 19 1.51 19.55 3.86
C ILE A 19 2.83 20.33 3.81
N ALA A 20 2.90 21.46 4.50
CA ALA A 20 4.12 22.26 4.59
C ALA A 20 5.24 21.53 5.36
N ALA A 21 4.92 20.83 6.46
CA ALA A 21 5.88 20.05 7.24
C ALA A 21 6.42 18.86 6.42
N CYS A 22 5.58 18.14 5.69
CA CYS A 22 6.02 17.05 4.80
C CYS A 22 6.86 17.57 3.62
N GLY A 23 6.53 18.74 3.07
CA GLY A 23 7.33 19.40 2.05
C GLY A 23 8.73 19.77 2.52
N LEU A 24 8.87 20.23 3.78
CA LEU A 24 10.15 20.56 4.38
C LEU A 24 11.00 19.30 4.68
N VAL A 25 10.38 18.23 5.15
CA VAL A 25 11.06 16.93 5.35
C VAL A 25 11.53 16.36 4.02
N ALA A 26 10.68 16.35 3.00
CA ALA A 26 11.06 15.89 1.66
C ALA A 26 12.20 16.74 1.06
N ALA A 27 12.16 18.07 1.22
CA ALA A 27 13.22 18.96 0.79
C ALA A 27 14.53 18.72 1.56
N GLY A 28 14.46 18.44 2.86
CA GLY A 28 15.60 18.10 3.70
C GLY A 28 16.27 16.79 3.28
N ILE A 29 15.46 15.74 3.03
CA ILE A 29 15.95 14.44 2.54
C ILE A 29 16.60 14.61 1.15
N PHE A 30 15.97 15.36 0.25
CA PHE A 30 16.51 15.62 -1.09
C PHE A 30 17.84 16.39 -1.03
N ALA A 31 17.94 17.38 -0.14
CA ALA A 31 19.19 18.14 0.08
C ALA A 31 20.29 17.26 0.68
N ALA A 32 19.96 16.39 1.65
CA ALA A 32 20.90 15.46 2.25
C ALA A 32 21.39 14.40 1.24
N GLN A 33 20.51 13.86 0.41
CA GLN A 33 20.89 12.94 -0.67
C GLN A 33 21.77 13.61 -1.73
N ARG A 34 21.50 14.87 -2.05
CA ARG A 34 22.32 15.63 -2.99
C ARG A 34 23.69 15.95 -2.41
N ALA A 35 23.79 16.29 -1.13
CA ALA A 35 25.05 16.51 -0.42
C ALA A 35 25.88 15.21 -0.34
N ALA A 36 25.27 14.07 -0.03
CA ALA A 36 25.94 12.77 -0.02
C ALA A 36 26.51 12.38 -1.39
N ARG A 37 25.83 12.71 -2.48
CA ARG A 37 26.33 12.49 -3.85
C ARG A 37 27.55 13.36 -4.21
N GLN A 38 27.75 14.49 -3.53
CA GLN A 38 28.88 15.42 -3.80
C GLN A 38 30.13 15.10 -2.97
N THR A 39 30.04 14.28 -1.94
CA THR A 39 31.16 14.00 -1.02
C THR A 39 32.00 12.77 -1.40
N GLY A 40 31.82 12.16 -2.58
CA GLY A 40 32.63 11.02 -3.02
C GLY A 40 32.53 9.79 -2.11
N ALA A 41 31.44 9.67 -1.36
CA ALA A 41 31.12 8.48 -0.58
C ALA A 41 31.13 7.24 -1.47
N GLU A 42 31.54 6.09 -0.92
CA GLU A 42 31.51 4.77 -1.56
C GLU A 42 30.28 4.61 -2.47
N PRO A 43 30.38 3.82 -3.55
CA PRO A 43 29.25 3.60 -4.44
C PRO A 43 28.05 3.22 -3.57
N ALA A 44 27.11 4.17 -3.47
CA ALA A 44 25.91 3.99 -2.67
C ALA A 44 25.30 2.63 -3.07
N ARG A 45 25.01 1.78 -2.08
CA ARG A 45 24.22 0.57 -2.36
C ARG A 45 23.05 0.97 -3.24
N PRO A 46 22.72 0.19 -4.30
CA PRO A 46 21.57 0.51 -5.14
C PRO A 46 20.39 0.84 -4.23
N ALA A 47 19.68 1.91 -4.54
CA ALA A 47 18.50 2.26 -3.76
C ALA A 47 17.55 1.04 -3.79
N PRO A 48 17.01 0.64 -2.65
CA PRO A 48 16.15 -0.53 -2.60
C PRO A 48 14.92 -0.32 -3.48
N VAL A 49 14.56 -1.35 -4.19
CA VAL A 49 13.37 -1.41 -5.02
C VAL A 49 12.15 -1.73 -4.14
N ILE A 50 11.05 -1.04 -4.38
CA ILE A 50 9.77 -1.35 -3.77
C ILE A 50 8.87 -1.97 -4.83
N LEU A 51 8.61 -3.27 -4.73
CA LEU A 51 7.64 -3.95 -5.59
C LEU A 51 6.24 -3.72 -5.04
N LEU A 52 5.46 -2.97 -5.79
CA LEU A 52 4.06 -2.67 -5.47
C LEU A 52 3.16 -3.63 -6.24
N ASP A 53 2.33 -4.33 -5.52
CA ASP A 53 1.39 -5.29 -6.06
C ASP A 53 -0.04 -4.77 -5.96
N ALA A 54 -0.69 -4.59 -7.11
CA ALA A 54 -2.12 -4.35 -7.15
C ALA A 54 -2.84 -5.70 -7.22
N GLY A 55 -3.40 -6.14 -6.10
CA GLY A 55 -4.07 -7.43 -6.00
C GLY A 55 -5.12 -7.66 -7.08
N HIS A 56 -5.28 -8.92 -7.52
CA HIS A 56 -6.22 -9.32 -8.57
C HIS A 56 -5.92 -8.66 -9.93
N GLY A 57 -6.89 -8.68 -10.86
CA GLY A 57 -6.79 -8.05 -12.18
C GLY A 57 -7.32 -8.91 -13.32
N GLY A 58 -7.72 -8.29 -14.43
CA GLY A 58 -8.34 -8.98 -15.56
C GLY A 58 -9.61 -9.72 -15.16
N GLU A 59 -9.68 -11.02 -15.42
CA GLU A 59 -10.84 -11.86 -15.07
C GLU A 59 -10.97 -12.13 -13.56
N ASP A 60 -9.88 -11.98 -12.78
CA ASP A 60 -9.94 -12.07 -11.33
C ASP A 60 -10.35 -10.72 -10.73
N GLY A 61 -11.62 -10.60 -10.39
CA GLY A 61 -12.15 -9.40 -9.75
C GLY A 61 -11.75 -9.25 -8.28
N GLY A 62 -11.36 -10.33 -7.61
CA GLY A 62 -11.26 -10.35 -6.15
C GLY A 62 -12.62 -10.41 -5.47
N ALA A 63 -12.74 -9.81 -4.31
CA ALA A 63 -14.00 -9.70 -3.59
C ALA A 63 -14.99 -8.76 -4.30
N VAL A 64 -16.29 -9.05 -4.11
CA VAL A 64 -17.37 -8.15 -4.53
C VAL A 64 -18.10 -7.68 -3.28
N GLY A 65 -17.98 -6.41 -2.99
CA GLY A 65 -18.55 -5.79 -1.80
C GLY A 65 -19.98 -5.29 -2.00
N VAL A 66 -20.41 -4.41 -1.08
CA VAL A 66 -21.73 -3.76 -1.16
C VAL A 66 -21.83 -2.94 -2.45
N ASP A 67 -23.04 -2.79 -2.97
CA ASP A 67 -23.32 -2.08 -4.23
C ASP A 67 -22.54 -2.59 -5.46
N GLY A 68 -22.06 -3.83 -5.41
CA GLY A 68 -21.34 -4.45 -6.52
C GLY A 68 -19.92 -3.91 -6.76
N ILE A 69 -19.32 -3.24 -5.77
CA ILE A 69 -17.93 -2.76 -5.86
C ILE A 69 -16.96 -3.94 -6.00
N VAL A 70 -16.08 -3.89 -6.98
CA VAL A 70 -15.13 -4.95 -7.29
C VAL A 70 -13.74 -4.58 -6.77
N GLU A 71 -13.11 -5.47 -6.03
CA GLU A 71 -11.85 -5.23 -5.34
C GLU A 71 -10.73 -4.75 -6.26
N LYS A 72 -10.51 -5.39 -7.39
CA LYS A 72 -9.44 -5.02 -8.35
C LYS A 72 -9.53 -3.57 -8.84
N GLU A 73 -10.75 -3.00 -8.88
CA GLU A 73 -11.02 -1.63 -9.34
C GLU A 73 -10.60 -0.59 -8.31
N ILE A 74 -10.45 -1.00 -7.04
CA ILE A 74 -9.94 -0.18 -5.95
C ILE A 74 -8.43 -0.38 -5.76
N ASN A 75 -7.96 -1.62 -5.88
CA ASN A 75 -6.55 -1.95 -5.68
C ASN A 75 -5.64 -1.21 -6.65
N LEU A 76 -5.98 -1.21 -7.93
CA LEU A 76 -5.15 -0.58 -8.97
C LEU A 76 -4.98 0.94 -8.79
N PRO A 77 -6.03 1.75 -8.64
CA PRO A 77 -5.87 3.19 -8.43
C PRO A 77 -5.05 3.54 -7.18
N ILE A 78 -5.27 2.84 -6.06
CA ILE A 78 -4.49 3.07 -4.83
C ILE A 78 -3.02 2.75 -5.08
N THR A 79 -2.71 1.61 -5.73
CA THR A 79 -1.34 1.21 -6.05
C THR A 79 -0.64 2.21 -6.97
N LEU A 80 -1.33 2.72 -8.00
CA LEU A 80 -0.77 3.72 -8.91
C LEU A 80 -0.48 5.05 -8.22
N LYS A 81 -1.35 5.49 -7.31
CA LYS A 81 -1.15 6.68 -6.48
C LYS A 81 0.03 6.51 -5.52
N LEU A 82 0.13 5.34 -4.87
CA LEU A 82 1.25 4.98 -4.01
C LEU A 82 2.58 5.00 -4.78
N ASN A 83 2.58 4.40 -5.97
CA ASN A 83 3.73 4.43 -6.88
C ASN A 83 4.15 5.87 -7.21
N ALA A 84 3.19 6.75 -7.54
CA ALA A 84 3.48 8.14 -7.86
C ALA A 84 4.10 8.88 -6.66
N PHE A 85 3.59 8.69 -5.44
CA PHE A 85 4.15 9.28 -4.22
C PHE A 85 5.58 8.79 -3.96
N LEU A 86 5.82 7.50 -3.99
CA LEU A 86 7.15 6.93 -3.72
C LEU A 86 8.18 7.38 -4.75
N ARG A 87 7.82 7.40 -6.04
CA ARG A 87 8.70 7.89 -7.10
C ARG A 87 9.01 9.39 -6.97
N ALA A 88 8.03 10.20 -6.59
CA ALA A 88 8.23 11.62 -6.32
C ALA A 88 9.21 11.86 -5.16
N LEU A 89 9.27 10.93 -4.20
CA LEU A 89 10.19 10.93 -3.07
C LEU A 89 11.57 10.31 -3.42
N GLY A 90 11.78 9.87 -4.67
CA GLY A 90 13.05 9.35 -5.16
C GLY A 90 13.27 7.86 -4.97
N TYR A 91 12.23 7.10 -4.59
CA TYR A 91 12.32 5.64 -4.49
C TYR A 91 12.22 4.98 -5.87
N GLU A 92 12.95 3.90 -6.07
CA GLU A 92 12.76 3.02 -7.19
C GLU A 92 11.59 2.08 -6.92
N THR A 93 10.66 2.01 -7.85
CA THR A 93 9.44 1.20 -7.70
C THR A 93 9.22 0.34 -8.93
N GLN A 94 8.72 -0.88 -8.71
CA GLN A 94 8.21 -1.77 -9.75
C GLN A 94 6.75 -2.07 -9.46
N LEU A 95 5.96 -2.31 -10.51
CA LEU A 95 4.54 -2.66 -10.40
C LEU A 95 4.34 -4.07 -10.93
N THR A 96 3.56 -4.91 -10.25
CA THR A 96 3.14 -6.20 -10.79
C THR A 96 2.21 -6.02 -12.00
N ARG A 97 1.34 -5.01 -11.95
CA ARG A 97 0.51 -4.56 -13.08
C ARG A 97 0.26 -3.06 -13.00
N ALA A 98 0.14 -2.42 -14.16
CA ALA A 98 -0.18 -0.99 -14.27
C ALA A 98 -1.55 -0.74 -14.94
N THR A 99 -2.25 -1.79 -15.34
CA THR A 99 -3.57 -1.76 -15.98
C THR A 99 -4.48 -2.82 -15.36
N ASP A 100 -5.75 -2.85 -15.74
CA ASP A 100 -6.66 -3.95 -15.38
C ASP A 100 -6.35 -5.20 -16.22
N ALA A 101 -5.22 -5.82 -15.93
CA ALA A 101 -4.77 -7.05 -16.57
C ALA A 101 -4.32 -8.06 -15.52
N SER A 102 -4.51 -9.34 -15.80
CA SER A 102 -3.81 -10.44 -15.13
C SER A 102 -2.49 -10.69 -15.83
N ILE A 103 -1.47 -11.09 -15.08
CA ILE A 103 -0.14 -11.40 -15.60
C ILE A 103 0.11 -12.91 -15.75
N HIS A 104 -0.96 -13.68 -15.87
CA HIS A 104 -0.89 -15.12 -16.07
C HIS A 104 -0.26 -15.50 -17.42
N ASP A 105 0.30 -16.70 -17.50
CA ASP A 105 0.86 -17.24 -18.74
C ASP A 105 -0.22 -17.49 -19.81
N ALA A 106 0.10 -17.22 -21.06
CA ALA A 106 -0.81 -17.43 -22.20
C ALA A 106 -1.32 -18.88 -22.34
N LYS A 107 -0.64 -19.84 -21.72
CA LYS A 107 -1.04 -21.26 -21.72
C LYS A 107 -2.16 -21.60 -20.75
N ALA A 108 -2.40 -20.76 -19.74
CA ALA A 108 -3.45 -20.96 -18.75
C ALA A 108 -4.83 -20.81 -19.42
N SER A 109 -5.58 -21.88 -19.46
CA SER A 109 -6.84 -21.98 -20.22
C SER A 109 -8.09 -21.76 -19.37
N THR A 110 -8.07 -22.23 -18.11
CA THR A 110 -9.16 -22.09 -17.18
C THR A 110 -8.94 -20.92 -16.22
N LEU A 111 -9.99 -20.36 -15.66
CA LEU A 111 -9.90 -19.30 -14.66
C LEU A 111 -9.01 -19.69 -13.46
N ARG A 112 -9.11 -20.96 -13.02
CA ARG A 112 -8.28 -21.48 -11.93
C ARG A 112 -6.80 -21.49 -12.31
N GLU A 113 -6.47 -21.98 -13.52
CA GLU A 113 -5.09 -21.98 -14.01
C GLU A 113 -4.55 -20.57 -14.16
N ARG A 114 -5.35 -19.62 -14.68
CA ARG A 114 -4.98 -18.21 -14.80
C ARG A 114 -4.69 -17.59 -13.44
N LYS A 115 -5.56 -17.78 -12.44
CA LYS A 115 -5.32 -17.30 -11.07
C LYS A 115 -4.04 -17.89 -10.45
N THR A 116 -3.83 -19.20 -10.65
CA THR A 116 -2.63 -19.88 -10.14
C THR A 116 -1.37 -19.37 -10.83
N SER A 117 -1.39 -19.24 -12.15
CA SER A 117 -0.25 -18.69 -12.92
C SER A 117 0.02 -17.22 -12.57
N ASP A 118 -1.03 -16.41 -12.42
CA ASP A 118 -0.90 -14.99 -12.05
C ASP A 118 -0.19 -14.84 -10.70
N ILE A 119 -0.61 -15.58 -9.67
CA ILE A 119 0.02 -15.49 -8.35
C ILE A 119 1.48 -15.99 -8.37
N HIS A 120 1.80 -17.01 -9.17
CA HIS A 120 3.16 -17.49 -9.35
C HIS A 120 4.02 -16.45 -10.08
N ASN A 121 3.51 -15.77 -11.09
CA ASN A 121 4.24 -14.74 -11.80
C ASN A 121 4.52 -13.51 -10.90
N ARG A 122 3.59 -13.11 -10.04
CA ARG A 122 3.84 -12.11 -8.97
C ARG A 122 4.92 -12.59 -8.02
N PHE A 123 4.89 -13.85 -7.62
CA PHE A 123 5.92 -14.43 -6.77
C PHE A 123 7.29 -14.42 -7.43
N HIS A 124 7.41 -14.79 -8.73
CA HIS A 124 8.67 -14.72 -9.47
C HIS A 124 9.22 -13.29 -9.57
N MET A 125 8.36 -12.29 -9.72
CA MET A 125 8.80 -10.88 -9.65
C MET A 125 9.40 -10.55 -8.29
N MET A 126 8.80 -11.06 -7.19
CA MET A 126 9.31 -10.86 -5.83
C MET A 126 10.62 -11.65 -5.59
N GLU A 127 10.77 -12.87 -6.14
CA GLU A 127 11.99 -13.67 -6.02
C GLU A 127 13.20 -13.05 -6.71
N ALA A 128 12.97 -12.18 -7.71
CA ALA A 128 14.03 -11.45 -8.40
C ALA A 128 14.63 -10.30 -7.58
N LEU A 129 14.02 -9.97 -6.44
CA LEU A 129 14.43 -8.89 -5.53
C LEU A 129 15.48 -9.37 -4.52
N THR A 130 16.17 -8.41 -3.92
CA THR A 130 17.19 -8.65 -2.89
C THR A 130 16.64 -8.45 -1.49
N GLU A 131 17.36 -8.88 -0.47
CA GLU A 131 16.95 -8.76 0.95
C GLU A 131 16.71 -7.32 1.43
N ASN A 132 17.23 -6.32 0.70
CA ASN A 132 17.04 -4.90 1.02
C ASN A 132 15.79 -4.29 0.35
N ASP A 133 15.16 -5.02 -0.56
CA ASP A 133 13.97 -4.57 -1.27
C ASP A 133 12.70 -4.84 -0.45
N LEU A 134 11.59 -4.23 -0.84
CA LEU A 134 10.31 -4.38 -0.15
C LEU A 134 9.24 -4.89 -1.11
N PHE A 135 8.32 -5.68 -0.58
CA PHE A 135 7.08 -6.06 -1.26
C PHE A 135 5.86 -5.50 -0.50
N VAL A 136 5.02 -4.74 -1.20
CA VAL A 136 3.79 -4.15 -0.65
C VAL A 136 2.63 -4.47 -1.57
N SER A 137 1.71 -5.31 -1.12
CA SER A 137 0.49 -5.68 -1.84
C SER A 137 -0.71 -4.87 -1.33
N ILE A 138 -1.53 -4.37 -2.25
CA ILE A 138 -2.73 -3.57 -1.95
C ILE A 138 -3.97 -4.39 -2.26
N HIS A 139 -4.81 -4.53 -1.25
CA HIS A 139 -6.04 -5.31 -1.25
C HIS A 139 -7.18 -4.61 -0.53
N GLN A 140 -8.37 -5.18 -0.63
CA GLN A 140 -9.55 -4.80 0.13
C GLN A 140 -10.16 -6.03 0.79
N ASN A 141 -10.44 -5.92 2.07
CA ASN A 141 -10.99 -7.01 2.86
C ASN A 141 -12.50 -7.21 2.60
N GLN A 142 -12.95 -8.42 2.82
CA GLN A 142 -14.35 -8.77 2.86
C GLN A 142 -14.62 -9.72 4.04
N PHE A 143 -15.63 -9.42 4.83
CA PHE A 143 -15.99 -10.23 5.98
C PHE A 143 -17.51 -10.39 6.08
N PRO A 144 -18.03 -11.53 6.62
CA PRO A 144 -19.48 -11.75 6.73
C PRO A 144 -20.21 -10.68 7.54
N SER A 145 -19.55 -10.07 8.53
CA SER A 145 -20.11 -8.98 9.31
C SER A 145 -19.79 -7.63 8.66
N SER A 146 -20.82 -6.85 8.35
CA SER A 146 -20.69 -5.47 7.86
C SER A 146 -20.18 -4.48 8.93
N ALA A 147 -20.09 -4.90 10.19
CA ALA A 147 -19.52 -4.09 11.26
C ALA A 147 -17.98 -4.04 11.22
N ALA A 148 -17.33 -4.98 10.52
CA ALA A 148 -15.89 -4.95 10.35
C ALA A 148 -15.49 -3.77 9.44
N HIS A 149 -14.55 -2.93 9.87
CA HIS A 149 -14.12 -1.73 9.16
C HIS A 149 -12.66 -1.38 9.45
N GLY A 150 -12.09 -0.48 8.66
CA GLY A 150 -10.76 0.09 8.83
C GLY A 150 -9.63 -0.78 8.28
N THR A 151 -8.50 -0.14 8.01
CA THR A 151 -7.29 -0.78 7.46
C THR A 151 -6.72 -1.83 8.39
N GLN A 152 -6.24 -2.94 7.83
CA GLN A 152 -5.48 -3.96 8.54
C GLN A 152 -4.29 -4.42 7.70
N VAL A 153 -3.08 -4.40 8.27
CA VAL A 153 -1.89 -4.86 7.57
C VAL A 153 -1.52 -6.27 8.01
N PHE A 154 -1.31 -7.15 7.02
CA PHE A 154 -0.78 -8.49 7.20
C PHE A 154 0.69 -8.51 6.79
N TYR A 155 1.50 -9.35 7.45
CA TYR A 155 2.94 -9.44 7.19
C TYR A 155 3.45 -10.86 7.08
N SER A 156 4.53 -11.04 6.31
CA SER A 156 5.25 -12.30 6.22
C SER A 156 5.98 -12.60 7.52
N LYS A 157 5.89 -13.84 8.00
CA LYS A 157 6.65 -14.33 9.16
C LYS A 157 8.11 -14.65 8.84
N ASN A 158 8.47 -14.71 7.57
CA ASN A 158 9.75 -15.24 7.11
C ASN A 158 10.87 -14.19 7.16
N HIS A 159 10.54 -12.90 7.33
CA HIS A 159 11.52 -11.83 7.44
C HIS A 159 11.16 -10.89 8.61
N PRO A 160 12.10 -10.62 9.53
CA PRO A 160 11.80 -9.85 10.76
C PRO A 160 11.34 -8.42 10.47
N GLN A 161 11.85 -7.79 9.42
CA GLN A 161 11.44 -6.44 9.02
C GLN A 161 10.01 -6.35 8.49
N SER A 162 9.39 -7.47 8.12
CA SER A 162 7.99 -7.46 7.66
C SER A 162 7.02 -6.98 8.74
N ALA A 163 7.22 -7.40 9.99
CA ALA A 163 6.39 -6.96 11.12
C ALA A 163 6.58 -5.46 11.38
N VAL A 164 7.82 -4.97 11.35
CA VAL A 164 8.14 -3.54 11.55
C VAL A 164 7.51 -2.70 10.45
N LEU A 165 7.68 -3.09 9.18
CA LEU A 165 7.05 -2.41 8.04
C LEU A 165 5.52 -2.37 8.17
N ALA A 166 4.91 -3.47 8.61
CA ALA A 166 3.47 -3.52 8.81
C ALA A 166 3.01 -2.56 9.92
N GLU A 167 3.74 -2.51 11.03
CA GLU A 167 3.45 -1.59 12.16
C GLU A 167 3.60 -0.13 11.76
N ASP A 168 4.64 0.21 11.00
CA ASP A 168 4.87 1.57 10.50
C ASP A 168 3.74 2.01 9.57
N ILE A 169 3.32 1.16 8.63
CA ILE A 169 2.19 1.45 7.73
C ILE A 169 0.88 1.55 8.53
N GLN A 170 0.59 0.59 9.41
CA GLN A 170 -0.64 0.61 10.21
C GLN A 170 -0.72 1.87 11.07
N ARG A 171 0.37 2.22 11.76
CA ARG A 171 0.47 3.42 12.60
C ARG A 171 0.25 4.69 11.78
N SER A 172 0.88 4.81 10.62
CA SER A 172 0.72 5.96 9.74
C SER A 172 -0.73 6.12 9.25
N VAL A 173 -1.38 5.03 8.84
CA VAL A 173 -2.79 5.07 8.42
C VAL A 173 -3.70 5.47 9.58
N VAL A 174 -3.50 4.91 10.76
CA VAL A 174 -4.28 5.26 11.96
C VAL A 174 -4.10 6.73 12.29
N ALA A 175 -2.87 7.22 12.36
CA ALA A 175 -2.58 8.60 12.73
C ALA A 175 -3.14 9.63 11.73
N LEU A 176 -3.10 9.33 10.44
CA LEU A 176 -3.45 10.29 9.39
C LEU A 176 -4.93 10.24 8.96
N LEU A 177 -5.57 9.05 9.03
CA LEU A 177 -6.88 8.85 8.41
C LEU A 177 -7.92 8.18 9.29
N GLN A 178 -7.50 7.27 10.18
CA GLN A 178 -8.40 6.36 10.87
C GLN A 178 -8.12 6.33 12.37
N PRO A 179 -8.22 7.46 13.10
CA PRO A 179 -7.84 7.54 14.52
C PRO A 179 -8.65 6.59 15.42
N GLU A 180 -9.84 6.16 14.98
CA GLU A 180 -10.68 5.20 15.67
C GLU A 180 -10.33 3.74 15.36
N ASN A 181 -9.41 3.50 14.43
CA ASN A 181 -9.02 2.14 14.03
C ASN A 181 -8.08 1.53 15.08
N THR A 182 -8.56 0.51 15.77
CA THR A 182 -7.82 -0.21 16.82
C THR A 182 -7.23 -1.55 16.34
N ARG A 183 -7.25 -1.81 15.02
CA ARG A 183 -6.74 -3.06 14.47
C ARG A 183 -5.22 -3.13 14.60
N LEU A 184 -4.76 -4.30 15.03
CA LEU A 184 -3.34 -4.63 15.09
C LEU A 184 -2.89 -5.32 13.80
N VAL A 185 -1.63 -5.17 13.45
CA VAL A 185 -1.01 -5.94 12.38
C VAL A 185 -1.07 -7.44 12.66
N LYS A 186 -1.14 -8.27 11.63
CA LYS A 186 -1.27 -9.73 11.79
C LYS A 186 -0.23 -10.48 10.96
N PRO A 187 0.39 -11.51 11.54
CA PRO A 187 1.17 -12.46 10.74
C PRO A 187 0.24 -13.22 9.78
N SER A 188 0.65 -13.35 8.52
CA SER A 188 -0.08 -14.17 7.56
C SER A 188 0.17 -15.66 7.79
N GLY A 189 -0.81 -16.49 7.40
CA GLY A 189 -0.66 -17.92 7.25
C GLY A 189 -0.46 -18.32 5.78
N ALA A 190 -0.72 -19.60 5.48
CA ALA A 190 -0.56 -20.14 4.12
C ALA A 190 -1.64 -19.65 3.14
N GLU A 191 -2.69 -19.02 3.64
CA GLU A 191 -3.79 -18.45 2.85
C GLU A 191 -3.34 -17.27 1.98
N ILE A 192 -2.27 -16.55 2.37
CA ILE A 192 -1.67 -15.47 1.57
C ILE A 192 -0.37 -15.97 0.96
N TYR A 193 -0.48 -16.62 -0.20
CA TYR A 193 0.63 -17.31 -0.86
C TYR A 193 1.91 -16.46 -0.98
N LEU A 194 1.80 -15.19 -1.41
CA LEU A 194 2.94 -14.30 -1.59
C LEU A 194 3.66 -14.05 -0.27
N LEU A 195 2.93 -13.74 0.81
CA LEU A 195 3.54 -13.50 2.13
C LEU A 195 4.08 -14.78 2.74
N TYR A 196 3.42 -15.93 2.51
CA TYR A 196 3.86 -17.21 3.04
C TYR A 196 5.21 -17.65 2.48
N HIS A 197 5.50 -17.29 1.22
CA HIS A 197 6.75 -17.65 0.55
C HIS A 197 7.78 -16.51 0.48
N ALA A 198 7.44 -15.29 0.88
CA ALA A 198 8.34 -14.14 0.83
C ALA A 198 9.63 -14.39 1.62
N LYS A 199 10.77 -13.97 1.05
CA LYS A 199 12.11 -14.00 1.70
C LYS A 199 12.64 -12.59 1.98
N ILE A 200 11.90 -11.57 1.59
CA ILE A 200 12.19 -10.15 1.80
C ILE A 200 11.13 -9.54 2.71
N PRO A 201 11.30 -8.32 3.24
CA PRO A 201 10.24 -7.61 3.94
C PRO A 201 9.00 -7.51 3.06
N ALA A 202 7.89 -8.13 3.49
CA ALA A 202 6.68 -8.27 2.68
C ALA A 202 5.42 -8.07 3.51
N VAL A 203 4.52 -7.22 3.01
CA VAL A 203 3.24 -6.90 3.63
C VAL A 203 2.09 -6.91 2.62
N LEU A 204 0.88 -7.14 3.12
CA LEU A 204 -0.36 -6.96 2.39
C LEU A 204 -1.24 -5.99 3.20
N VAL A 205 -1.64 -4.91 2.55
CA VAL A 205 -2.45 -3.86 3.15
C VAL A 205 -3.89 -4.02 2.68
N GLU A 206 -4.75 -4.45 3.60
CA GLU A 206 -6.19 -4.39 3.45
C GLU A 206 -6.65 -2.97 3.77
N CYS A 207 -6.90 -2.15 2.76
CA CYS A 207 -7.16 -0.72 2.95
C CYS A 207 -8.49 -0.40 3.64
N GLY A 208 -9.44 -1.34 3.60
CA GLY A 208 -10.74 -1.28 4.26
C GLY A 208 -11.58 -2.50 3.90
N PHE A 209 -12.84 -2.52 4.34
CA PHE A 209 -13.74 -3.64 4.14
C PHE A 209 -14.81 -3.31 3.10
N LEU A 210 -14.82 -4.04 1.97
CA LEU A 210 -15.86 -3.89 0.94
C LEU A 210 -17.24 -4.35 1.41
N SER A 211 -17.30 -5.14 2.48
CA SER A 211 -18.55 -5.52 3.16
C SER A 211 -19.11 -4.45 4.10
N ASN A 212 -18.32 -3.42 4.43
CA ASN A 212 -18.77 -2.30 5.25
C ASN A 212 -19.20 -1.13 4.35
N PRO A 213 -20.45 -0.63 4.46
CA PRO A 213 -20.93 0.44 3.59
C PRO A 213 -20.13 1.75 3.68
N SER A 214 -19.62 2.09 4.87
CA SER A 214 -18.85 3.32 5.07
C SER A 214 -17.47 3.20 4.44
N ASP A 215 -16.74 2.09 4.65
CA ASP A 215 -15.46 1.85 4.01
C ASP A 215 -15.61 1.79 2.48
N ALA A 216 -16.60 1.03 1.98
CA ALA A 216 -16.88 0.91 0.56
C ALA A 216 -17.18 2.27 -0.09
N ALA A 217 -17.95 3.13 0.56
CA ALA A 217 -18.25 4.47 0.06
C ALA A 217 -17.00 5.35 -0.02
N LEU A 218 -16.11 5.29 0.98
CA LEU A 218 -14.84 6.03 0.99
C LEU A 218 -13.88 5.51 -0.07
N LEU A 219 -13.68 4.19 -0.16
CA LEU A 219 -12.73 3.53 -1.07
C LEU A 219 -13.04 3.78 -2.55
N LYS A 220 -14.30 4.07 -2.92
CA LYS A 220 -14.70 4.48 -4.27
C LYS A 220 -14.22 5.86 -4.66
N THR A 221 -13.90 6.73 -3.69
CA THR A 221 -13.57 8.13 -3.97
C THR A 221 -12.10 8.32 -4.29
N ASP A 222 -11.81 9.12 -5.31
CA ASP A 222 -10.43 9.48 -5.68
C ASP A 222 -9.71 10.18 -4.52
N GLU A 223 -10.42 11.00 -3.76
CA GLU A 223 -9.88 11.71 -2.60
C GLU A 223 -9.39 10.74 -1.52
N TYR A 224 -10.18 9.74 -1.17
CA TYR A 224 -9.79 8.78 -0.14
C TYR A 224 -8.67 7.84 -0.62
N GLN A 225 -8.72 7.43 -1.90
CA GLN A 225 -7.64 6.65 -2.51
C GLN A 225 -6.30 7.40 -2.50
N ASN A 226 -6.30 8.72 -2.71
CA ASN A 226 -5.10 9.54 -2.56
C ASN A 226 -4.61 9.58 -1.11
N LYS A 227 -5.53 9.79 -0.16
CA LYS A 227 -5.21 9.85 1.27
C LYS A 227 -4.61 8.54 1.78
N ILE A 228 -5.22 7.39 1.46
CA ILE A 228 -4.74 6.09 1.91
C ILE A 228 -3.39 5.74 1.27
N ALA A 229 -3.20 6.02 -0.02
CA ALA A 229 -1.93 5.83 -0.70
C ALA A 229 -0.82 6.70 -0.08
N TYR A 230 -1.12 7.95 0.25
CA TYR A 230 -0.20 8.84 0.94
C TYR A 230 0.17 8.34 2.34
N ALA A 231 -0.82 7.89 3.13
CA ALA A 231 -0.58 7.36 4.46
C ALA A 231 0.29 6.09 4.42
N ILE A 232 0.06 5.19 3.46
CA ILE A 232 0.91 4.01 3.24
C ILE A 232 2.33 4.44 2.86
N ALA A 233 2.50 5.44 1.98
CA ALA A 233 3.81 5.97 1.62
C ALA A 233 4.56 6.53 2.84
N CYS A 234 3.88 7.25 3.73
CA CYS A 234 4.48 7.76 4.97
C CYS A 234 4.99 6.62 5.86
N GLY A 235 4.22 5.53 6.04
CA GLY A 235 4.66 4.38 6.81
C GLY A 235 5.87 3.66 6.19
N ILE A 236 5.92 3.55 4.86
CA ILE A 236 7.09 3.01 4.16
C ILE A 236 8.32 3.91 4.39
N LEU A 237 8.16 5.23 4.40
CA LEU A 237 9.23 6.19 4.68
C LEU A 237 9.77 6.06 6.10
N GLU A 238 8.89 5.92 7.10
CA GLU A 238 9.29 5.70 8.50
C GLU A 238 10.13 4.43 8.65
N HIS A 239 9.73 3.36 8.00
CA HIS A 239 10.45 2.08 7.99
C HIS A 239 11.87 2.18 7.42
N ARG A 240 12.12 3.15 6.55
CA ARG A 240 13.41 3.33 5.84
C ARG A 240 14.36 4.32 6.52
N GLN A 241 13.96 4.95 7.61
CA GLN A 241 14.81 5.82 8.43
C GLN A 241 15.56 5.03 9.49
#